data_05baa28363e57b9973cd3abf88576fe5
#
_entry.id   05baa28363e57b9973cd3abf88576fe5
#
_cell.length_a   1.000
_cell.length_b   1.000
_cell.length_c   1.000
_cell.angle_alpha   90.00
_cell.angle_beta   90.00
_cell.angle_gamma   90.00
#
_symmetry.space_group_name_H-M   'P 1'
#
loop_
_entity.id
_entity.type
_entity.pdbx_description
1 polymer ?
#
loop_
_entity_poly.entity_id
_entity_poly.type
_entity_poly.pdbx_seq_one_letter_code
_entity_poly.pdbx_strand_id
1 'polypeptide(L)'
;MAKRIITISREFGSGGRFIGEEVAKKLGIAYYDKNIISEIAEKSGLSPEYIQENAELSPKKGLLAYALAGRDITGKSVEDMVYEAQRKVILDLAEKGPCVIIGRNTDYILKDRDDVLNVFIHGDMPEKTQRIIRLYNVDEKEAVKMMADTDKRHMTNYNFYTDQKWGKASNYTLCLNSSQLGYDRCEKIIVECSK
;
A
#
# COMPACT_ATOMS: atom_id res chain seq x y z
N MET A 1 19.39 14.73 3.51
CA MET A 1 19.42 14.32 2.09
C MET A 1 17.98 14.37 1.58
N ALA A 2 17.77 14.81 0.34
CA ALA A 2 16.44 14.80 -0.28
C ALA A 2 15.93 13.35 -0.40
N LYS A 3 14.65 13.16 -0.12
CA LYS A 3 13.99 11.85 -0.22
C LYS A 3 13.51 11.62 -1.65
N ARG A 4 14.16 10.69 -2.35
CA ARG A 4 13.84 10.37 -3.74
C ARG A 4 12.59 9.52 -3.88
N ILE A 5 12.36 8.64 -2.92
CA ILE A 5 11.24 7.69 -2.91
C ILE A 5 10.28 8.08 -1.79
N ILE A 6 9.00 8.13 -2.11
CA ILE A 6 7.93 8.35 -1.12
C ILE A 6 7.06 7.11 -1.12
N THR A 7 6.97 6.41 0.02
CA THR A 7 6.04 5.29 0.18
C THR A 7 4.81 5.76 0.93
N ILE A 8 3.61 5.35 0.49
CA ILE A 8 2.36 5.70 1.16
C ILE A 8 1.57 4.44 1.51
N SER A 9 1.68 4.03 2.76
CA SER A 9 0.74 3.10 3.39
C SER A 9 -0.49 3.84 3.88
N ARG A 10 -1.67 3.22 3.88
CA ARG A 10 -2.91 3.97 4.14
C ARG A 10 -4.06 3.07 4.59
N GLU A 11 -4.92 3.58 5.45
CA GLU A 11 -6.23 3.00 5.73
C GLU A 11 -7.16 3.16 4.52
N PHE A 12 -8.08 2.20 4.35
CA PHE A 12 -9.11 2.28 3.32
C PHE A 12 -10.08 3.43 3.61
N GLY A 13 -10.34 4.26 2.61
CA GLY A 13 -11.17 5.46 2.76
C GLY A 13 -10.44 6.73 3.20
N SER A 14 -9.19 6.65 3.67
CA SER A 14 -8.42 7.83 4.14
C SER A 14 -8.01 8.81 3.03
N GLY A 15 -8.15 8.45 1.76
CA GLY A 15 -7.72 9.30 0.62
C GLY A 15 -6.23 9.22 0.30
N GLY A 16 -5.47 8.32 0.94
CA GLY A 16 -4.02 8.22 0.76
C GLY A 16 -3.56 8.01 -0.69
N ARG A 17 -4.36 7.31 -1.54
CA ARG A 17 -4.09 7.19 -2.98
C ARG A 17 -4.14 8.53 -3.69
N PHE A 18 -5.19 9.30 -3.46
CA PHE A 18 -5.38 10.63 -4.03
C PHE A 18 -4.25 11.57 -3.59
N ILE A 19 -3.95 11.60 -2.29
CA ILE A 19 -2.85 12.41 -1.74
C ILE A 19 -1.52 12.03 -2.40
N GLY A 20 -1.23 10.75 -2.57
CA GLY A 20 0.00 10.28 -3.21
C GLY A 20 0.11 10.68 -4.68
N GLU A 21 -0.98 10.60 -5.43
CA GLU A 21 -1.04 11.04 -6.82
C GLU A 21 -0.77 12.54 -6.95
N GLU A 22 -1.40 13.36 -6.11
CA GLU A 22 -1.19 14.82 -6.11
C GLU A 22 0.23 15.22 -5.67
N VAL A 23 0.81 14.49 -4.68
CA VAL A 23 2.23 14.65 -4.30
C VAL A 23 3.15 14.38 -5.48
N ALA A 24 2.93 13.27 -6.21
CA ALA A 24 3.74 12.93 -7.37
C ALA A 24 3.64 13.99 -8.47
N LYS A 25 2.43 14.49 -8.76
CA LYS A 25 2.21 15.60 -9.71
C LYS A 25 2.94 16.87 -9.30
N LYS A 26 2.83 17.27 -8.02
CA LYS A 26 3.50 18.48 -7.51
C LYS A 26 5.03 18.41 -7.54
N LEU A 27 5.58 17.21 -7.38
CA LEU A 27 7.03 16.98 -7.44
C LEU A 27 7.53 16.67 -8.87
N GLY A 28 6.64 16.42 -9.82
CA GLY A 28 7.01 16.02 -11.20
C GLY A 28 7.71 14.66 -11.25
N ILE A 29 7.35 13.72 -10.37
CA ILE A 29 7.95 12.39 -10.26
C ILE A 29 6.95 11.28 -10.62
N ALA A 30 7.46 10.05 -10.84
CA ALA A 30 6.63 8.92 -11.18
C ALA A 30 5.66 8.53 -10.05
N TYR A 31 4.49 8.01 -10.42
CA TYR A 31 3.47 7.50 -9.49
C TYR A 31 3.15 6.05 -9.80
N TYR A 32 3.24 5.20 -8.77
CA TYR A 32 3.00 3.77 -8.87
C TYR A 32 1.95 3.29 -7.87
N ASP A 33 0.87 2.72 -8.38
CA ASP A 33 -0.22 2.09 -7.63
C ASP A 33 -0.65 0.80 -8.34
N LYS A 34 -1.77 0.83 -9.04
CA LYS A 34 -2.28 -0.33 -9.79
C LYS A 34 -1.49 -0.63 -11.06
N ASN A 35 -0.85 0.35 -11.62
CA ASN A 35 -0.07 0.23 -12.85
C ASN A 35 1.12 -0.75 -12.75
N ILE A 36 1.60 -1.08 -11.53
CA ILE A 36 2.65 -2.08 -11.34
C ILE A 36 2.13 -3.53 -11.37
N ILE A 37 0.80 -3.72 -11.37
CA ILE A 37 0.19 -5.06 -11.38
C ILE A 37 0.64 -5.87 -12.59
N SER A 38 0.67 -5.24 -13.76
CA SER A 38 1.10 -5.90 -15.01
C SER A 38 2.55 -6.38 -14.93
N GLU A 39 3.46 -5.56 -14.38
CA GLU A 39 4.87 -5.94 -14.21
C GLU A 39 5.03 -7.09 -13.20
N ILE A 40 4.24 -7.11 -12.13
CA ILE A 40 4.24 -8.21 -11.16
C ILE A 40 3.69 -9.48 -11.81
N ALA A 41 2.60 -9.38 -12.57
CA ALA A 41 1.99 -10.49 -13.28
C ALA A 41 2.98 -11.14 -14.27
N GLU A 42 3.66 -10.33 -15.08
CA GLU A 42 4.69 -10.82 -16.01
C GLU A 42 5.82 -11.54 -15.29
N LYS A 43 6.33 -10.99 -14.18
CA LYS A 43 7.45 -11.58 -13.42
C LYS A 43 7.06 -12.82 -12.62
N SER A 44 5.81 -12.96 -12.21
CA SER A 44 5.32 -14.11 -11.44
C SER A 44 4.73 -15.23 -12.32
N GLY A 45 4.39 -14.93 -13.57
CA GLY A 45 3.65 -15.84 -14.46
C GLY A 45 2.18 -16.02 -14.09
N LEU A 46 1.63 -15.16 -13.23
CA LEU A 46 0.24 -15.20 -12.78
C LEU A 46 -0.62 -14.15 -13.48
N SER A 47 -1.94 -14.33 -13.48
CA SER A 47 -2.84 -13.36 -14.12
C SER A 47 -2.87 -12.03 -13.37
N PRO A 48 -3.05 -10.89 -14.08
CA PRO A 48 -3.20 -9.58 -13.45
C PRO A 48 -4.34 -9.52 -12.43
N GLU A 49 -5.45 -10.23 -12.69
CA GLU A 49 -6.61 -10.31 -11.79
C GLU A 49 -6.21 -10.97 -10.46
N TYR A 50 -5.46 -12.07 -10.51
CA TYR A 50 -4.96 -12.73 -9.31
C TYR A 50 -4.02 -11.81 -8.50
N ILE A 51 -3.11 -11.12 -9.18
CA ILE A 51 -2.20 -10.15 -8.54
C ILE A 51 -2.99 -9.01 -7.90
N GLN A 52 -4.01 -8.46 -8.59
CA GLN A 52 -4.83 -7.39 -8.07
C GLN A 52 -5.54 -7.78 -6.77
N GLU A 53 -5.99 -9.02 -6.66
CA GLU A 53 -6.73 -9.51 -5.49
C GLU A 53 -5.81 -9.91 -4.32
N ASN A 54 -4.59 -10.32 -4.58
CA ASN A 54 -3.74 -11.01 -3.60
C ASN A 54 -2.39 -10.35 -3.31
N ALA A 55 -1.87 -9.47 -4.17
CA ALA A 55 -0.53 -8.90 -3.98
C ALA A 55 -0.42 -7.88 -2.82
N GLU A 56 -1.51 -7.25 -2.43
CA GLU A 56 -1.53 -6.24 -1.35
C GLU A 56 -2.42 -6.66 -0.18
N LEU A 57 -3.32 -7.59 -0.43
CA LEU A 57 -4.31 -8.05 0.53
C LEU A 57 -4.12 -9.54 0.79
N SER A 58 -4.21 -9.96 2.05
CA SER A 58 -4.25 -11.39 2.35
C SER A 58 -5.47 -12.07 1.68
N PRO A 59 -5.38 -13.37 1.34
CA PRO A 59 -6.50 -14.10 0.79
C PRO A 59 -7.74 -14.01 1.67
N LYS A 60 -8.92 -13.95 1.06
CA LYS A 60 -10.21 -13.92 1.80
C LYS A 60 -10.46 -15.17 2.64
N LYS A 61 -9.79 -16.29 2.33
CA LYS A 61 -10.01 -17.61 2.96
C LYS A 61 -9.24 -17.84 4.26
N GLY A 62 -8.51 -16.83 4.78
CA GLY A 62 -7.85 -16.93 6.09
C GLY A 62 -6.52 -17.69 6.12
N LEU A 63 -5.75 -17.50 7.20
CA LEU A 63 -4.42 -18.07 7.41
C LEU A 63 -4.34 -19.60 7.35
N LEU A 64 -5.39 -20.31 7.75
CA LEU A 64 -5.41 -21.77 7.73
C LEU A 64 -5.46 -22.33 6.30
N ALA A 65 -6.23 -21.68 5.42
CA ALA A 65 -6.27 -22.04 4.00
C ALA A 65 -4.94 -21.69 3.30
N TYR A 66 -4.27 -20.63 3.75
CA TYR A 66 -2.93 -20.26 3.30
C TYR A 66 -1.87 -21.31 3.68
N ALA A 67 -1.92 -21.83 4.91
CA ALA A 67 -1.01 -22.88 5.38
C ALA A 67 -1.23 -24.22 4.67
N LEU A 68 -2.44 -24.45 4.12
CA LEU A 68 -2.82 -25.65 3.37
C LEU A 68 -2.76 -25.47 1.84
N ALA A 69 -2.42 -24.26 1.35
CA ALA A 69 -2.24 -24.01 -0.07
C ALA A 69 -1.10 -24.87 -0.63
N GLY A 70 -1.30 -25.41 -1.82
CA GLY A 70 -0.31 -26.23 -2.50
C GLY A 70 1.01 -25.46 -2.65
N ARG A 71 2.11 -26.13 -2.34
CA ARG A 71 3.47 -25.60 -2.53
C ARG A 71 4.06 -26.17 -3.80
N ASP A 72 4.90 -25.40 -4.46
CA ASP A 72 5.66 -25.88 -5.61
C ASP A 72 6.78 -26.83 -5.17
N ILE A 73 7.55 -27.34 -6.13
CA ILE A 73 8.70 -28.22 -5.89
C ILE A 73 9.82 -27.58 -5.06
N THR A 74 9.80 -26.26 -4.91
CA THR A 74 10.75 -25.47 -4.08
C THR A 74 10.19 -25.19 -2.68
N GLY A 75 8.97 -25.64 -2.39
CA GLY A 75 8.28 -25.43 -1.12
C GLY A 75 7.62 -24.06 -0.97
N LYS A 76 7.59 -23.23 -2.05
CA LYS A 76 6.96 -21.91 -2.05
C LYS A 76 5.47 -22.01 -2.35
N SER A 77 4.69 -21.19 -1.66
CA SER A 77 3.30 -20.96 -2.02
C SER A 77 3.17 -19.99 -3.20
N VAL A 78 2.02 -19.96 -3.84
CA VAL A 78 1.74 -18.97 -4.91
C VAL A 78 1.84 -17.56 -4.38
N GLU A 79 1.41 -17.33 -3.15
CA GLU A 79 1.47 -16.03 -2.47
C GLU A 79 2.92 -15.59 -2.23
N ASP A 80 3.82 -16.53 -1.87
CA ASP A 80 5.26 -16.23 -1.75
C ASP A 80 5.87 -15.84 -3.09
N MET A 81 5.49 -16.50 -4.18
CA MET A 81 5.91 -16.13 -5.53
C MET A 81 5.44 -14.73 -5.92
N VAL A 82 4.19 -14.39 -5.59
CA VAL A 82 3.64 -13.03 -5.82
C VAL A 82 4.43 -12.00 -5.01
N TYR A 83 4.70 -12.26 -3.74
CA TYR A 83 5.45 -11.35 -2.89
C TYR A 83 6.89 -11.14 -3.39
N GLU A 84 7.58 -12.18 -3.80
CA GLU A 84 8.93 -12.09 -4.38
C GLU A 84 8.93 -11.31 -5.69
N ALA A 85 7.99 -11.56 -6.60
CA ALA A 85 7.84 -10.80 -7.83
C ALA A 85 7.55 -9.33 -7.55
N GLN A 86 6.64 -9.05 -6.61
CA GLN A 86 6.33 -7.69 -6.14
C GLN A 86 7.57 -6.99 -5.58
N ARG A 87 8.32 -7.67 -4.70
CA ARG A 87 9.55 -7.14 -4.13
C ARG A 87 10.56 -6.76 -5.22
N LYS A 88 10.76 -7.62 -6.20
CA LYS A 88 11.66 -7.36 -7.33
C LYS A 88 11.22 -6.14 -8.14
N VAL A 89 9.92 -6.06 -8.50
CA VAL A 89 9.37 -4.90 -9.22
C VAL A 89 9.59 -3.60 -8.44
N ILE A 90 9.29 -3.59 -7.14
CA ILE A 90 9.45 -2.40 -6.30
C ILE A 90 10.90 -1.93 -6.24
N LEU A 91 11.85 -2.86 -6.07
CA LEU A 91 13.28 -2.53 -6.08
C LEU A 91 13.71 -1.95 -7.45
N ASP A 92 13.29 -2.57 -8.55
CA ASP A 92 13.59 -2.08 -9.90
C ASP A 92 13.01 -0.68 -10.15
N LEU A 93 11.79 -0.40 -9.67
CA LEU A 93 11.16 0.92 -9.78
C LEU A 93 11.90 1.98 -8.96
N ALA A 94 12.35 1.63 -7.76
CA ALA A 94 13.13 2.52 -6.91
C ALA A 94 14.49 2.90 -7.52
N GLU A 95 15.08 2.03 -8.35
CA GLU A 95 16.32 2.33 -9.08
C GLU A 95 16.08 3.20 -10.32
N LYS A 96 14.90 3.14 -10.95
CA LYS A 96 14.57 3.93 -12.15
C LYS A 96 14.58 5.45 -11.88
N GLY A 97 14.30 5.89 -10.65
CA GLY A 97 14.32 7.31 -10.30
C GLY A 97 13.35 7.71 -9.19
N PRO A 98 13.20 9.02 -8.94
CA PRO A 98 12.28 9.53 -7.93
C PRO A 98 10.83 9.11 -8.21
N CYS A 99 10.13 8.62 -7.18
CA CYS A 99 8.76 8.16 -7.35
C CYS A 99 7.95 8.15 -6.04
N VAL A 100 6.62 8.10 -6.19
CA VAL A 100 5.67 7.77 -5.13
C VAL A 100 5.14 6.36 -5.39
N ILE A 101 5.18 5.49 -4.39
CA ILE A 101 4.67 4.11 -4.47
C ILE A 101 3.62 3.90 -3.38
N ILE A 102 2.46 3.36 -3.78
CA ILE A 102 1.32 3.16 -2.90
C ILE A 102 1.26 1.72 -2.38
N GLY A 103 1.28 1.54 -1.05
CA GLY A 103 1.08 0.25 -0.36
C GLY A 103 2.11 -0.83 -0.70
N ARG A 104 1.67 -2.10 -0.74
CA ARG A 104 2.45 -3.26 -1.19
C ARG A 104 3.69 -3.55 -0.35
N ASN A 105 3.63 -3.22 0.95
CA ASN A 105 4.75 -3.37 1.89
C ASN A 105 6.01 -2.62 1.43
N THR A 106 5.85 -1.56 0.63
CA THR A 106 6.97 -0.83 0.00
C THR A 106 7.87 -0.17 1.04
N ASP A 107 7.29 0.34 2.12
CA ASP A 107 8.01 0.87 3.29
C ASP A 107 8.98 -0.15 3.89
N TYR A 108 8.56 -1.40 4.01
CA TYR A 108 9.40 -2.49 4.50
C TYR A 108 10.41 -3.00 3.45
N ILE A 109 9.98 -3.13 2.19
CA ILE A 109 10.84 -3.59 1.10
C ILE A 109 12.04 -2.65 0.89
N LEU A 110 11.83 -1.34 1.09
CA LEU A 110 12.85 -0.30 0.91
C LEU A 110 13.48 0.19 2.24
N LYS A 111 13.29 -0.55 3.35
CA LYS A 111 13.70 -0.13 4.69
C LYS A 111 15.20 0.14 4.87
N ASP A 112 16.03 -0.49 4.03
CA ASP A 112 17.49 -0.36 4.08
C ASP A 112 18.02 0.83 3.24
N ARG A 113 17.13 1.65 2.68
CA ARG A 113 17.48 2.84 1.89
C ARG A 113 17.32 4.11 2.70
N ASP A 114 18.29 4.99 2.62
CA ASP A 114 18.30 6.29 3.33
C ASP A 114 17.49 7.38 2.63
N ASP A 115 17.19 7.19 1.33
CA ASP A 115 16.49 8.16 0.48
C ASP A 115 14.97 7.94 0.39
N VAL A 116 14.39 7.20 1.35
CA VAL A 116 12.95 6.90 1.42
C VAL A 116 12.25 7.75 2.48
N LEU A 117 11.10 8.31 2.13
CA LEU A 117 10.15 8.93 3.05
C LEU A 117 8.96 7.98 3.22
N ASN A 118 8.86 7.34 4.37
CA ASN A 118 7.75 6.43 4.68
C ASN A 118 6.60 7.20 5.32
N VAL A 119 5.42 7.17 4.69
CA VAL A 119 4.20 7.87 5.12
C VAL A 119 3.08 6.89 5.38
N PHE A 120 2.33 7.10 6.47
CA PHE A 120 1.07 6.42 6.74
C PHE A 120 -0.08 7.44 6.77
N ILE A 121 -1.12 7.21 5.97
CA ILE A 121 -2.32 8.07 5.93
C ILE A 121 -3.48 7.32 6.59
N HIS A 122 -4.03 7.92 7.63
CA HIS A 122 -5.26 7.45 8.28
C HIS A 122 -6.33 8.55 8.28
N GLY A 123 -7.52 8.24 8.77
CA GLY A 123 -8.59 9.22 8.88
C GLY A 123 -9.63 8.81 9.90
N ASP A 124 -10.46 9.77 10.30
CA ASP A 124 -11.55 9.55 11.25
C ASP A 124 -12.67 8.74 10.57
N MET A 125 -13.32 7.87 11.35
CA MET A 125 -14.34 6.95 10.82
C MET A 125 -15.49 7.63 10.08
N PRO A 126 -16.08 8.75 10.57
CA PRO A 126 -17.17 9.39 9.87
C PRO A 126 -16.80 9.84 8.45
N GLU A 127 -15.66 10.51 8.29
CA GLU A 127 -15.18 11.05 7.00
C GLU A 127 -14.80 9.93 6.03
N LYS A 128 -14.12 8.88 6.52
CA LYS A 128 -13.82 7.68 5.73
C LYS A 128 -15.11 7.01 5.25
N THR A 129 -16.10 6.85 6.14
CA THR A 129 -17.40 6.24 5.81
C THR A 129 -18.11 7.03 4.71
N GLN A 130 -18.24 8.35 4.87
CA GLN A 130 -18.86 9.22 3.86
C GLN A 130 -18.13 9.18 2.52
N ARG A 131 -16.81 9.06 2.53
CA ARG A 131 -16.03 8.89 1.30
C ARG A 131 -16.35 7.57 0.60
N ILE A 132 -16.40 6.46 1.34
CA ILE A 132 -16.69 5.14 0.77
C ILE A 132 -18.11 5.06 0.22
N ILE A 133 -19.10 5.61 0.94
CA ILE A 133 -20.49 5.72 0.44
C ILE A 133 -20.51 6.41 -0.93
N ARG A 134 -19.86 7.56 -1.06
CA ARG A 134 -19.83 8.32 -2.33
C ARG A 134 -19.08 7.61 -3.46
N LEU A 135 -17.96 6.94 -3.15
CA LEU A 135 -17.12 6.32 -4.18
C LEU A 135 -17.67 5.00 -4.70
N TYR A 136 -18.37 4.24 -3.85
CA TYR A 136 -18.84 2.89 -4.18
C TYR A 136 -20.36 2.79 -4.29
N ASN A 137 -21.09 3.89 -4.01
CA ASN A 137 -22.53 3.95 -4.00
C ASN A 137 -23.19 2.84 -3.14
N VAL A 138 -22.70 2.71 -1.92
CA VAL A 138 -23.15 1.71 -0.92
C VAL A 138 -23.76 2.42 0.28
N ASP A 139 -24.49 1.69 1.12
CA ASP A 139 -24.99 2.22 2.38
C ASP A 139 -23.91 2.32 3.46
N GLU A 140 -24.23 2.97 4.59
CA GLU A 140 -23.27 3.18 5.70
C GLU A 140 -22.78 1.88 6.31
N LYS A 141 -23.66 0.90 6.50
CA LYS A 141 -23.32 -0.39 7.08
C LYS A 141 -22.37 -1.18 6.21
N GLU A 142 -22.61 -1.16 4.91
CA GLU A 142 -21.73 -1.80 3.93
C GLU A 142 -20.39 -1.06 3.82
N ALA A 143 -20.38 0.27 3.84
CA ALA A 143 -19.16 1.08 3.84
C ALA A 143 -18.26 0.76 5.04
N VAL A 144 -18.81 0.71 6.25
CA VAL A 144 -18.08 0.34 7.48
C VAL A 144 -17.51 -1.07 7.38
N LYS A 145 -18.30 -2.03 6.89
CA LYS A 145 -17.84 -3.40 6.66
C LYS A 145 -16.71 -3.47 5.65
N MET A 146 -16.83 -2.79 4.51
CA MET A 146 -15.78 -2.73 3.48
C MET A 146 -14.47 -2.19 4.04
N MET A 147 -14.52 -1.14 4.86
CA MET A 147 -13.33 -0.57 5.51
C MET A 147 -12.67 -1.57 6.45
N ALA A 148 -13.46 -2.15 7.35
CA ALA A 148 -12.94 -3.13 8.31
C ALA A 148 -12.32 -4.35 7.64
N ASP A 149 -13.00 -4.91 6.64
CA ASP A 149 -12.51 -6.09 5.89
C ASP A 149 -11.24 -5.77 5.09
N THR A 150 -11.18 -4.61 4.44
CA THR A 150 -10.02 -4.22 3.64
C THR A 150 -8.81 -3.92 4.52
N ASP A 151 -8.97 -3.14 5.57
CA ASP A 151 -7.86 -2.81 6.48
C ASP A 151 -7.37 -4.04 7.24
N LYS A 152 -8.26 -4.97 7.62
CA LYS A 152 -7.86 -6.26 8.18
C LYS A 152 -7.02 -7.09 7.23
N ARG A 153 -7.35 -7.11 5.93
CA ARG A 153 -6.56 -7.83 4.91
C ARG A 153 -5.20 -7.17 4.68
N HIS A 154 -5.12 -5.83 4.63
CA HIS A 154 -3.85 -5.10 4.58
C HIS A 154 -2.97 -5.45 5.78
N MET A 155 -3.53 -5.34 6.99
CA MET A 155 -2.82 -5.65 8.23
C MET A 155 -2.31 -7.10 8.26
N THR A 156 -3.15 -8.06 7.84
CA THR A 156 -2.77 -9.48 7.83
C THR A 156 -1.63 -9.75 6.84
N ASN A 157 -1.70 -9.18 5.63
CA ASN A 157 -0.65 -9.30 4.62
C ASN A 157 0.66 -8.68 5.11
N TYR A 158 0.60 -7.44 5.60
CA TYR A 158 1.77 -6.72 6.08
C TYR A 158 2.46 -7.45 7.25
N ASN A 159 1.68 -7.83 8.28
CA ASN A 159 2.22 -8.51 9.46
C ASN A 159 2.78 -9.90 9.13
N PHE A 160 2.31 -10.55 8.05
CA PHE A 160 2.80 -11.85 7.63
C PHE A 160 4.16 -11.76 6.92
N TYR A 161 4.32 -10.79 6.00
CA TYR A 161 5.53 -10.64 5.20
C TYR A 161 6.59 -9.73 5.84
N THR A 162 6.27 -9.11 6.96
CA THR A 162 7.18 -8.23 7.70
C THR A 162 7.25 -8.66 9.17
N ASP A 163 8.29 -8.29 9.87
CA ASP A 163 8.41 -8.44 11.32
C ASP A 163 7.81 -7.24 12.08
N GLN A 164 6.97 -6.47 11.41
CA GLN A 164 6.38 -5.22 11.91
C GLN A 164 4.85 -5.30 12.00
N LYS A 165 4.25 -4.34 12.71
CA LYS A 165 2.80 -4.17 12.80
C LYS A 165 2.34 -3.04 11.88
N TRP A 166 1.42 -3.34 10.96
CA TRP A 166 0.82 -2.34 10.09
C TRP A 166 0.18 -1.18 10.86
N GLY A 167 0.42 0.06 10.40
CA GLY A 167 -0.12 1.27 11.04
C GLY A 167 0.56 1.66 12.36
N LYS A 168 1.59 0.92 12.83
CA LYS A 168 2.34 1.33 14.00
C LYS A 168 3.23 2.53 13.67
N ALA A 169 2.99 3.67 14.34
CA ALA A 169 3.64 4.95 14.05
C ALA A 169 5.17 4.88 13.94
N SER A 170 5.83 4.01 14.73
CA SER A 170 7.29 3.86 14.70
C SER A 170 7.84 3.26 13.40
N ASN A 171 7.00 2.75 12.50
CA ASN A 171 7.42 2.21 11.21
C ASN A 171 7.47 3.29 10.11
N TYR A 172 6.95 4.47 10.40
CA TYR A 172 6.77 5.54 9.41
C TYR A 172 7.46 6.83 9.87
N THR A 173 7.95 7.60 8.92
CA THR A 173 8.48 8.93 9.19
C THR A 173 7.36 9.92 9.47
N LEU A 174 6.22 9.78 8.77
CA LEU A 174 5.03 10.60 8.94
C LEU A 174 3.79 9.73 9.10
N CYS A 175 2.96 10.04 10.12
CA CYS A 175 1.60 9.51 10.25
C CYS A 175 0.64 10.71 10.22
N LEU A 176 -0.22 10.78 9.19
CA LEU A 176 -1.06 11.94 8.95
C LEU A 176 -2.54 11.57 9.00
N ASN A 177 -3.31 12.29 9.82
CA ASN A 177 -4.76 12.19 9.85
C ASN A 177 -5.36 13.10 8.77
N SER A 178 -5.79 12.51 7.66
CA SER A 178 -6.34 13.25 6.53
C SER A 178 -7.68 13.92 6.81
N SER A 179 -8.45 13.41 7.78
CA SER A 179 -9.71 14.03 8.20
C SER A 179 -9.48 15.34 8.94
N GLN A 180 -8.47 15.39 9.81
CA GLN A 180 -8.16 16.56 10.61
C GLN A 180 -7.34 17.62 9.85
N LEU A 181 -6.43 17.16 9.00
CA LEU A 181 -5.54 18.06 8.27
C LEU A 181 -6.12 18.55 6.94
N GLY A 182 -6.99 17.76 6.34
CA GLY A 182 -7.39 17.93 4.94
C GLY A 182 -6.28 17.45 3.97
N TYR A 183 -6.68 17.12 2.74
CA TYR A 183 -5.76 16.54 1.75
C TYR A 183 -4.65 17.51 1.35
N ASP A 184 -4.98 18.75 1.05
CA ASP A 184 -4.01 19.78 0.63
C ASP A 184 -2.89 19.99 1.65
N ARG A 185 -3.22 19.93 2.95
CA ARG A 185 -2.19 20.07 4.00
C ARG A 185 -1.34 18.82 4.12
N CYS A 186 -1.95 17.62 4.02
CA CYS A 186 -1.19 16.39 3.98
C CYS A 186 -0.17 16.38 2.82
N GLU A 187 -0.59 16.78 1.63
CA GLU A 187 0.26 16.89 0.44
C GLU A 187 1.43 17.87 0.67
N LYS A 188 1.13 19.08 1.20
CA LYS A 188 2.16 20.08 1.50
C LYS A 188 3.20 19.55 2.48
N ILE A 189 2.77 18.88 3.56
CA ILE A 189 3.67 18.29 4.56
C ILE A 189 4.57 17.23 3.91
N ILE A 190 4.01 16.33 3.10
CA ILE A 190 4.78 15.27 2.43
C ILE A 190 5.80 15.87 1.47
N VAL A 191 5.39 16.84 0.64
CA VAL A 191 6.28 17.55 -0.30
C VAL A 191 7.42 18.28 0.43
N GLU A 192 7.12 18.92 1.55
CA GLU A 192 8.11 19.62 2.34
C GLU A 192 9.13 18.68 2.99
N CYS A 193 8.65 17.56 3.54
CA CYS A 193 9.51 16.54 4.16
C CYS A 193 10.32 15.71 3.14
N SER A 194 10.02 15.80 1.85
CA SER A 194 10.77 15.10 0.80
C SER A 194 11.99 15.87 0.28
N LYS A 195 12.08 17.18 0.58
CA LYS A 195 13.22 18.03 0.19
C LYS A 195 14.39 17.86 1.13
#